data_7dd4658d21a31c3878b5cefc33698ee9
#
_entry.id   7dd4658d21a31c3878b5cefc33698ee9
#
_cell.length_a   1.000
_cell.length_b   1.000
_cell.length_c   1.000
_cell.angle_alpha   90.00
_cell.angle_beta   90.00
_cell.angle_gamma   90.00
#
_symmetry.space_group_name_H-M   'P 1'
#
loop_
_entity.id
_entity.type
_entity.pdbx_description
1 polymer ?
#
loop_
_entity_poly.entity_id
_entity_poly.type
_entity_poly.pdbx_seq_one_letter_code
_entity_poly.pdbx_strand_id
1 'polypeptide(L)'
;MAHLGGIISRGPGLAIVEATAVSPEGRISPEDVGLWKDSQIEPMAKIVEFARGQNQKIAIQLAHAGRKASTVAPWLSTGGLAVEEAGGWPNNVYGPSAIAYDGRRAQ
;
A
#
# COMPACT_ATOMS: atom_id res chain seq x y z
N MET A 1 -10.07 9.80 -3.82
CA MET A 1 -10.59 11.10 -3.35
C MET A 1 -11.81 10.94 -2.44
N ALA A 2 -12.83 10.13 -2.79
CA ALA A 2 -14.02 9.99 -1.95
C ALA A 2 -13.72 9.51 -0.52
N HIS A 3 -12.86 8.52 -0.37
CA HIS A 3 -12.46 7.98 0.93
C HIS A 3 -11.70 9.01 1.78
N LEU A 4 -10.54 9.46 1.31
CA LEU A 4 -9.68 10.39 2.04
C LEU A 4 -10.29 11.81 2.08
N GLY A 5 -10.93 12.26 1.02
CA GLY A 5 -11.63 13.54 0.99
C GLY A 5 -12.76 13.61 2.01
N GLY A 6 -13.49 12.51 2.20
CA GLY A 6 -14.52 12.41 3.22
C GLY A 6 -13.97 12.50 4.65
N ILE A 7 -12.82 11.90 4.90
CA ILE A 7 -12.13 11.98 6.20
C ILE A 7 -11.58 13.39 6.43
N ILE A 8 -10.87 13.93 5.45
CA ILE A 8 -10.20 15.25 5.53
C ILE A 8 -11.22 16.37 5.73
N SER A 9 -12.37 16.33 5.05
CA SER A 9 -13.42 17.35 5.16
C SER A 9 -14.07 17.42 6.55
N ARG A 10 -13.92 16.38 7.37
CA ARG A 10 -14.43 16.33 8.76
C ARG A 10 -13.47 16.91 9.79
N GLY A 11 -12.31 17.41 9.38
CA GLY A 11 -11.41 18.20 10.21
C GLY A 11 -10.61 17.42 11.25
N PRO A 12 -9.98 16.27 10.97
CA PRO A 12 -9.06 15.64 11.90
C PRO A 12 -7.82 16.52 12.10
N GLY A 13 -7.13 16.37 13.23
CA GLY A 13 -5.88 17.10 13.50
C GLY A 13 -4.75 16.72 12.52
N LEU A 14 -4.73 15.47 12.06
CA LEU A 14 -3.82 14.95 11.05
C LEU A 14 -4.48 13.76 10.35
N ALA A 15 -4.44 13.72 9.03
CA ALA A 15 -4.78 12.53 8.25
C ALA A 15 -3.50 11.89 7.72
N ILE A 16 -3.37 10.57 7.85
CA ILE A 16 -2.24 9.82 7.31
C ILE A 16 -2.78 8.87 6.24
N VAL A 17 -2.28 9.01 5.01
CA VAL A 17 -2.57 8.05 3.94
C VAL A 17 -2.06 6.68 4.37
N GLU A 18 -2.89 5.65 4.23
CA GLU A 18 -2.56 4.28 4.60
C GLU A 18 -1.29 3.79 3.90
N ALA A 19 -0.74 2.66 4.38
CA ALA A 19 0.48 2.04 3.88
C ALA A 19 0.52 2.05 2.35
N THR A 20 1.50 2.77 1.79
CA THR A 20 1.68 2.99 0.37
C THR A 20 3.01 2.38 -0.06
N ALA A 21 2.95 1.40 -0.95
CA ALA A 21 4.13 0.66 -1.36
C ALA A 21 5.10 1.53 -2.16
N VAL A 22 6.38 1.47 -1.81
CA VAL A 22 7.46 2.21 -2.49
C VAL A 22 8.05 1.46 -3.68
N SER A 23 7.64 0.21 -3.87
CA SER A 23 7.98 -0.61 -5.04
C SER A 23 6.85 -1.59 -5.35
N PRO A 24 6.71 -2.05 -6.62
CA PRO A 24 5.65 -3.00 -6.98
C PRO A 24 5.67 -4.28 -6.15
N GLU A 25 6.84 -4.87 -5.97
CA GLU A 25 7.04 -6.10 -5.17
C GLU A 25 6.89 -5.87 -3.67
N GLY A 26 6.95 -4.63 -3.22
CA GLY A 26 6.75 -4.25 -1.81
C GLY A 26 5.30 -4.15 -1.38
N ARG A 27 4.35 -4.35 -2.28
CA ARG A 27 2.92 -4.37 -1.93
C ARG A 27 2.59 -5.58 -1.06
N ILE A 28 1.66 -5.40 -0.14
CA ILE A 28 1.10 -6.51 0.64
C ILE A 28 0.25 -7.38 -0.29
N SER A 29 -0.69 -6.75 -1.00
CA SER A 29 -1.60 -7.40 -1.94
C SER A 29 -1.58 -6.70 -3.31
N PRO A 30 -2.09 -7.35 -4.38
CA PRO A 30 -2.15 -6.75 -5.70
C PRO A 30 -2.90 -5.40 -5.76
N GLU A 31 -3.85 -5.19 -4.87
CA GLU A 31 -4.72 -4.01 -4.83
C GLU A 31 -4.16 -2.85 -4.01
N ASP A 32 -2.98 -2.99 -3.42
CA ASP A 32 -2.40 -1.96 -2.57
C ASP A 32 -2.12 -0.66 -3.32
N VAL A 33 -2.26 0.44 -2.59
CA VAL A 33 -1.82 1.76 -3.05
C VAL A 33 -0.30 1.78 -3.20
N GLY A 34 0.19 2.40 -4.25
CA GLY A 34 1.61 2.49 -4.54
C GLY A 34 2.07 3.90 -4.90
N LEU A 35 3.34 4.15 -4.64
CA LEU A 35 4.04 5.36 -5.05
C LEU A 35 5.48 4.99 -5.42
N TRP A 36 5.65 4.41 -6.60
CA TRP A 36 6.95 3.97 -7.13
C TRP A 36 7.24 4.46 -8.55
N LYS A 37 6.31 5.19 -9.18
CA LYS A 37 6.47 5.76 -10.53
C LYS A 37 5.72 7.07 -10.67
N ASP A 38 6.12 7.89 -11.64
CA ASP A 38 5.61 9.26 -11.82
C ASP A 38 4.12 9.31 -12.11
N SER A 39 3.55 8.32 -12.82
CA SER A 39 2.11 8.28 -13.10
C SER A 39 1.23 8.18 -11.86
N GLN A 40 1.80 7.82 -10.71
CA GLN A 40 1.11 7.71 -9.43
C GLN A 40 1.11 9.02 -8.62
N ILE A 41 1.87 10.03 -9.07
CA ILE A 41 1.98 11.32 -8.38
C ILE A 41 0.69 12.11 -8.50
N GLU A 42 0.13 12.23 -9.69
CA GLU A 42 -1.04 13.10 -9.94
C GLU A 42 -2.27 12.74 -9.10
N PRO A 43 -2.70 11.47 -9.00
CA PRO A 43 -3.83 11.12 -8.13
C PRO A 43 -3.57 11.45 -6.66
N MET A 44 -2.34 11.28 -6.20
CA MET A 44 -1.94 11.59 -4.82
C MET A 44 -1.89 13.10 -4.60
N ALA A 45 -1.39 13.86 -5.56
CA ALA A 45 -1.33 15.32 -5.52
C ALA A 45 -2.72 15.94 -5.35
N LYS A 46 -3.74 15.41 -5.98
CA LYS A 46 -5.13 15.87 -5.83
C LYS A 46 -5.61 15.78 -4.38
N ILE A 47 -5.26 14.70 -3.69
CA ILE A 47 -5.61 14.49 -2.28
C ILE A 47 -4.88 15.52 -1.41
N VAL A 48 -3.59 15.74 -1.65
CA VAL A 48 -2.77 16.72 -0.91
C VAL A 48 -3.30 18.13 -1.13
N GLU A 49 -3.65 18.51 -2.36
CA GLU A 49 -4.23 19.81 -2.67
C GLU A 49 -5.57 20.02 -1.96
N PHE A 50 -6.42 19.00 -1.96
CA PHE A 50 -7.68 19.05 -1.22
C PHE A 50 -7.45 19.26 0.27
N ALA A 51 -6.53 18.53 0.88
CA ALA A 51 -6.18 18.70 2.29
C ALA A 51 -5.70 20.11 2.60
N ARG A 52 -4.83 20.66 1.76
CA ARG A 52 -4.34 22.05 1.88
C ARG A 52 -5.48 23.06 1.75
N GLY A 53 -6.40 22.85 0.81
CA GLY A 53 -7.58 23.70 0.64
C GLY A 53 -8.52 23.68 1.84
N GLN A 54 -8.54 22.59 2.61
CA GLN A 54 -9.28 22.44 3.86
C GLN A 54 -8.47 22.91 5.09
N ASN A 55 -7.28 23.44 4.88
CA ASN A 55 -6.34 23.80 5.96
C ASN A 55 -6.04 22.60 6.89
N GLN A 56 -5.95 21.40 6.33
CA GLN A 56 -5.69 20.15 7.05
C GLN A 56 -4.27 19.69 6.85
N LYS A 57 -3.70 19.08 7.89
CA LYS A 57 -2.39 18.42 7.82
C LYS A 57 -2.57 17.02 7.26
N ILE A 58 -1.63 16.62 6.38
CA ILE A 58 -1.63 15.30 5.76
C ILE A 58 -0.22 14.73 5.76
N ALA A 59 -0.13 13.43 5.97
CA ALA A 59 1.10 12.65 5.88
C ALA A 59 0.83 11.36 5.09
N ILE A 60 1.86 10.59 4.84
CA ILE A 60 1.77 9.30 4.17
C ILE A 60 2.61 8.27 4.92
N GLN A 61 2.08 7.05 5.07
CA GLN A 61 2.84 5.91 5.54
C GLN A 61 3.48 5.22 4.35
N LEU A 62 4.79 5.38 4.16
CA LEU A 62 5.55 4.65 3.16
C LEU A 62 5.85 3.24 3.67
N ALA A 63 5.68 2.24 2.82
CA ALA A 63 5.74 0.84 3.25
C ALA A 63 6.41 -0.07 2.22
N HIS A 64 6.98 -1.16 2.72
CA HIS A 64 7.44 -2.32 1.95
C HIS A 64 7.13 -3.57 2.75
N ALA A 65 6.34 -4.48 2.19
CA ALA A 65 5.84 -5.65 2.92
C ALA A 65 6.93 -6.73 3.17
N GLY A 66 8.04 -6.66 2.43
CA GLY A 66 9.12 -7.62 2.59
C GLY A 66 8.64 -9.05 2.35
N ARG A 67 8.99 -9.97 3.25
CA ARG A 67 8.59 -11.39 3.14
C ARG A 67 7.09 -11.65 3.27
N LYS A 68 6.31 -10.66 3.70
CA LYS A 68 4.85 -10.75 3.81
C LYS A 68 4.14 -10.23 2.55
N ALA A 69 4.89 -9.84 1.52
CA ALA A 69 4.34 -9.41 0.24
C ALA A 69 3.64 -10.54 -0.52
N SER A 70 2.95 -10.20 -1.59
CA SER A 70 2.19 -11.16 -2.41
C SER A 70 1.15 -11.96 -1.60
N THR A 71 0.38 -11.24 -0.81
CA THR A 71 -0.72 -11.78 0.00
C THR A 71 -2.05 -11.40 -0.66
N VAL A 72 -3.06 -12.26 -0.60
CA VAL A 72 -4.40 -11.90 -1.05
C VAL A 72 -5.00 -10.83 -0.14
N ALA A 73 -5.88 -10.00 -0.70
CA ALA A 73 -6.54 -8.96 0.07
C ALA A 73 -7.29 -9.57 1.29
N PRO A 74 -7.28 -8.88 2.45
CA PRO A 74 -7.83 -9.45 3.70
C PRO A 74 -9.29 -9.88 3.61
N TRP A 75 -10.09 -9.21 2.78
CA TRP A 75 -11.49 -9.56 2.56
C TRP A 75 -11.70 -10.83 1.71
N LEU A 76 -10.65 -11.33 1.05
CA LEU A 76 -10.69 -12.58 0.30
C LEU A 76 -10.19 -13.76 1.15
N SER A 77 -9.09 -13.57 1.88
CA SER A 77 -8.50 -14.58 2.77
C SER A 77 -7.50 -13.93 3.71
N THR A 78 -7.58 -14.19 4.99
CA THR A 78 -6.61 -13.68 5.96
C THR A 78 -5.27 -14.39 5.80
N GLY A 79 -4.24 -13.67 5.36
CA GLY A 79 -2.87 -14.15 5.24
C GLY A 79 -2.62 -15.14 4.11
N GLY A 80 -3.56 -15.37 3.20
CA GLY A 80 -3.40 -16.27 2.05
C GLY A 80 -2.34 -15.77 1.07
N LEU A 81 -1.54 -16.69 0.48
CA LEU A 81 -0.58 -16.35 -0.56
C LEU A 81 -1.31 -16.00 -1.86
N ALA A 82 -0.97 -14.86 -2.48
CA ALA A 82 -1.41 -14.51 -3.80
C ALA A 82 -0.49 -15.17 -4.84
N VAL A 83 -1.03 -16.14 -5.58
CA VAL A 83 -0.36 -16.79 -6.71
C VAL A 83 -0.40 -15.90 -7.95
N GLU A 84 0.40 -16.21 -8.97
CA GLU A 84 0.47 -15.40 -10.20
C GLU A 84 -0.89 -15.26 -10.88
N GLU A 85 -1.67 -16.32 -10.94
CA GLU A 85 -3.02 -16.32 -11.53
C GLU A 85 -3.98 -15.37 -10.81
N ALA A 86 -3.73 -15.09 -9.55
CA ALA A 86 -4.48 -14.11 -8.75
C ALA A 86 -3.84 -12.71 -8.75
N GLY A 87 -2.87 -12.46 -9.63
CA GLY A 87 -2.16 -11.18 -9.74
C GLY A 87 -0.99 -11.04 -8.77
N GLY A 88 -0.60 -12.10 -8.06
CA GLY A 88 0.53 -12.09 -7.13
C GLY A 88 1.89 -12.28 -7.81
N TRP A 89 2.94 -12.20 -6.99
CA TRP A 89 4.34 -12.33 -7.43
C TRP A 89 5.15 -13.20 -6.46
N PRO A 90 4.76 -14.48 -6.22
CA PRO A 90 5.35 -15.33 -5.18
C PRO A 90 6.85 -15.60 -5.39
N ASN A 91 7.35 -15.45 -6.62
CA ASN A 91 8.76 -15.65 -6.95
C ASN A 91 9.59 -14.35 -6.90
N ASN A 92 8.99 -13.22 -6.53
CA ASN A 92 9.66 -11.91 -6.43
C ASN A 92 9.39 -11.27 -5.07
N VAL A 93 9.47 -12.06 -4.01
CA VAL A 93 9.26 -11.64 -2.62
C VAL A 93 10.61 -11.66 -1.91
N TYR A 94 11.00 -10.51 -1.33
CA TYR A 94 12.30 -10.32 -0.70
C TYR A 94 12.15 -9.96 0.76
N GLY A 95 13.07 -10.43 1.59
CA GLY A 95 13.22 -10.06 2.99
C GLY A 95 14.67 -9.78 3.34
N PRO A 96 14.95 -9.23 4.53
CA PRO A 96 16.32 -8.98 4.98
C PRO A 96 17.17 -10.26 5.13
N SER A 97 16.52 -11.38 5.27
CA SER A 97 17.12 -12.72 5.36
C SER A 97 16.23 -13.72 4.64
N ALA A 98 16.82 -14.77 4.08
CA ALA A 98 16.10 -15.83 3.36
C ALA A 98 15.32 -16.74 4.32
N ILE A 99 14.45 -16.15 5.11
CA ILE A 99 13.58 -16.87 6.07
C ILE A 99 12.15 -16.74 5.58
N ALA A 100 11.50 -17.87 5.33
CA ALA A 100 10.10 -17.89 4.91
C ALA A 100 9.18 -17.38 6.01
N TYR A 101 8.14 -16.66 5.61
CA TYR A 101 7.03 -16.29 6.46
C TYR A 101 5.88 -17.28 6.26
N ASP A 102 5.52 -18.01 7.32
CA ASP A 102 4.37 -18.93 7.33
C ASP A 102 4.32 -19.88 6.11
N GLY A 103 5.44 -20.55 5.82
CA GLY A 103 5.58 -21.46 4.67
C GLY A 103 5.79 -20.79 3.31
N ARG A 104 5.83 -19.46 3.24
CA ARG A 104 6.12 -18.71 2.01
C ARG A 104 7.62 -18.55 1.82
N ARG A 105 8.05 -18.51 0.56
CA ARG A 105 9.47 -18.28 0.23
C ARG A 105 9.76 -16.78 0.23
N ALA A 106 10.82 -16.35 0.93
CA ALA A 106 11.50 -15.07 0.75
C ALA A 106 12.85 -15.34 0.09
N GLN A 107 13.22 -14.49 -0.87
CA GLN A 107 14.54 -14.50 -1.53
C GLN A 107 15.40 -13.36 -1.01
#